data_5c1a3010e3bf5113ee8de2a31232837b
#
_entry.id   5c1a3010e3bf5113ee8de2a31232837b
#
_cell.length_a   1.000
_cell.length_b   1.000
_cell.length_c   1.000
_cell.angle_alpha   90.00
_cell.angle_beta   90.00
_cell.angle_gamma   90.00
#
_symmetry.space_group_name_H-M   'P 1'
#
loop_
_entity.id
_entity.type
_entity.pdbx_description
1 polymer ?
#
loop_
_entity_poly.entity_id
_entity_poly.type
_entity_poly.pdbx_seq_one_letter_code
_entity_poly.pdbx_strand_id
1 'polypeptide(L)'
;MMAEESIGKNFIEQIIDKDIAEGKVTKVVTRFPPEPNGYLHIGHAKSILLNYGLAQEYGGQFNLRFDDTNPTKEKTEFVESILDDVRWLGADFGDRVFFASNYFDQMYEAAVKLIKKGKAFVCDLTADEIREYRGTLTEPGKNSPYRDRSIEENLALFEAMKNGEFPDGSKVLRAKIDMASPNINMRDPVIYRVARMTHHNTGDKWCIYPMYDFAHPIEDAIEGVTHSICTLEFEDHRPLYDWVVRELEYENPPKQIEFAKLYLTNVVTGKRYIKKLVEDGIVDGWDDPRLVSIAALRRRGFTPE
;
A
#
# COMPACT_ATOMS: atom_id res chain seq x y z
N MET A 1 19.68 42.59 11.97
CA MET A 1 19.70 41.22 11.46
C MET A 1 19.07 40.34 12.54
N MET A 2 17.81 39.97 12.38
CA MET A 2 17.22 38.95 13.22
C MET A 2 17.79 37.62 12.76
N ALA A 3 18.33 36.83 13.71
CA ALA A 3 18.78 35.49 13.43
C ALA A 3 17.55 34.68 12.97
N GLU A 4 17.58 34.17 11.75
CA GLU A 4 16.68 33.09 11.36
C GLU A 4 16.93 31.95 12.34
N GLU A 5 15.97 31.68 13.23
CA GLU A 5 15.96 30.44 14.01
C GLU A 5 15.94 29.31 12.97
N SER A 6 17.05 28.60 12.85
CA SER A 6 17.07 27.36 12.06
C SER A 6 16.11 26.38 12.73
N ILE A 7 14.94 26.21 12.13
CA ILE A 7 14.03 25.15 12.54
C ILE A 7 14.79 23.84 12.38
N GLY A 8 15.02 23.15 13.49
CA GLY A 8 15.75 21.89 13.50
C GLY A 8 15.06 20.85 12.61
N LYS A 9 15.85 20.12 11.83
CA LYS A 9 15.33 19.06 10.94
C LYS A 9 14.57 17.99 11.73
N ASN A 10 13.43 17.58 11.20
CA ASN A 10 12.66 16.48 11.76
C ASN A 10 13.36 15.13 11.52
N PHE A 11 12.87 14.06 12.14
CA PHE A 11 13.54 12.75 12.07
C PHE A 11 13.56 12.15 10.65
N ILE A 12 12.56 12.45 9.79
CA ILE A 12 12.52 11.96 8.41
C ILE A 12 13.59 12.66 7.59
N GLU A 13 13.74 13.98 7.72
CA GLU A 13 14.79 14.76 7.09
C GLU A 13 16.19 14.29 7.53
N GLN A 14 16.37 13.97 8.82
CA GLN A 14 17.62 13.43 9.33
C GLN A 14 17.97 12.06 8.70
N ILE A 15 16.95 11.20 8.48
CA ILE A 15 17.13 9.91 7.79
C ILE A 15 17.51 10.13 6.34
N ILE A 16 16.84 11.05 5.63
CA ILE A 16 17.14 11.38 4.22
C ILE A 16 18.56 11.95 4.10
N ASP A 17 18.93 12.89 4.94
CA ASP A 17 20.28 13.46 4.96
C ASP A 17 21.35 12.40 5.14
N LYS A 18 21.12 11.47 6.06
CA LYS A 18 22.05 10.36 6.29
C LYS A 18 22.17 9.46 5.07
N ASP A 19 21.05 9.10 4.46
CA ASP A 19 21.03 8.20 3.29
C ASP A 19 21.71 8.87 2.07
N ILE A 20 21.59 10.21 1.91
CA ILE A 20 22.32 10.99 0.91
C ILE A 20 23.82 11.04 1.23
N ALA A 21 24.18 11.36 2.47
CA ALA A 21 25.57 11.45 2.89
C ALA A 21 26.33 10.12 2.76
N GLU A 22 25.64 9.00 2.98
CA GLU A 22 26.17 7.65 2.81
C GLU A 22 26.18 7.17 1.33
N GLY A 23 25.71 8.01 0.40
CA GLY A 23 25.65 7.69 -1.03
C GLY A 23 24.62 6.62 -1.41
N LYS A 24 23.68 6.30 -0.51
CA LYS A 24 22.58 5.34 -0.76
C LYS A 24 21.54 5.87 -1.72
N VAL A 25 21.37 7.19 -1.72
CA VAL A 25 20.35 7.89 -2.51
C VAL A 25 20.98 9.08 -3.20
N THR A 26 20.79 9.18 -4.51
CA THR A 26 21.24 10.32 -5.33
C THR A 26 20.13 11.31 -5.62
N LYS A 27 18.88 10.86 -5.64
CA LYS A 27 17.69 11.66 -5.86
C LYS A 27 16.58 11.16 -4.94
N VAL A 28 15.99 12.06 -4.16
CA VAL A 28 14.85 11.71 -3.29
C VAL A 28 13.59 11.54 -4.12
N VAL A 29 12.94 10.39 -4.00
CA VAL A 29 11.65 10.10 -4.64
C VAL A 29 10.67 9.64 -3.57
N THR A 30 9.59 10.39 -3.41
CA THR A 30 8.48 10.08 -2.51
C THR A 30 7.21 9.83 -3.31
N ARG A 31 6.15 9.35 -2.66
CA ARG A 31 4.87 9.10 -3.32
C ARG A 31 3.70 9.22 -2.35
N PHE A 32 2.52 9.50 -2.90
CA PHE A 32 1.24 9.31 -2.21
C PHE A 32 0.46 8.18 -2.91
N PRO A 33 0.16 7.05 -2.20
CA PRO A 33 -0.44 5.87 -2.81
C PRO A 33 -1.89 5.65 -2.35
N PRO A 34 -2.88 6.46 -2.76
CA PRO A 34 -4.26 6.27 -2.32
C PRO A 34 -4.91 5.05 -2.98
N GLU A 35 -5.72 4.30 -2.21
CA GLU A 35 -6.72 3.40 -2.80
C GLU A 35 -7.87 4.24 -3.40
N PRO A 36 -8.29 3.99 -4.68
CA PRO A 36 -9.40 4.72 -5.30
C PRO A 36 -10.77 4.18 -4.84
N ASN A 37 -11.03 4.18 -3.53
CA ASN A 37 -12.21 3.62 -2.87
C ASN A 37 -13.04 4.64 -2.06
N GLY A 38 -12.79 5.93 -2.25
CA GLY A 38 -13.49 7.04 -1.59
C GLY A 38 -12.74 8.35 -1.71
N TYR A 39 -13.39 9.42 -1.28
CA TYR A 39 -12.82 10.76 -1.28
C TYR A 39 -11.70 10.90 -0.23
N LEU A 40 -10.75 11.79 -0.51
CA LEU A 40 -9.69 12.12 0.45
C LEU A 40 -10.24 12.97 1.60
N HIS A 41 -9.61 12.86 2.76
CA HIS A 41 -9.91 13.66 3.94
C HIS A 41 -8.64 14.37 4.44
N ILE A 42 -8.79 15.23 5.44
CA ILE A 42 -7.70 16.04 5.98
C ILE A 42 -6.47 15.23 6.44
N GLY A 43 -6.66 13.98 6.87
CA GLY A 43 -5.54 13.09 7.21
C GLY A 43 -4.69 12.73 5.98
N HIS A 44 -5.30 12.60 4.81
CA HIS A 44 -4.58 12.41 3.55
C HIS A 44 -3.84 13.69 3.13
N ALA A 45 -4.43 14.87 3.35
CA ALA A 45 -3.76 16.15 3.07
C ALA A 45 -2.41 16.25 3.79
N LYS A 46 -2.36 15.87 5.09
CA LYS A 46 -1.10 15.80 5.84
C LYS A 46 -0.06 14.90 5.16
N SER A 47 -0.47 13.71 4.71
CA SER A 47 0.45 12.77 4.04
C SER A 47 0.93 13.30 2.68
N ILE A 48 0.03 13.90 1.90
CA ILE A 48 0.35 14.49 0.59
C ILE A 48 1.38 15.61 0.77
N LEU A 49 1.11 16.56 1.66
CA LEU A 49 1.96 17.72 1.89
C LEU A 49 3.32 17.32 2.48
N LEU A 50 3.37 16.31 3.36
CA LEU A 50 4.63 15.78 3.87
C LEU A 50 5.49 15.18 2.75
N ASN A 51 4.93 14.27 1.96
CA ASN A 51 5.65 13.61 0.87
C ASN A 51 6.09 14.59 -0.22
N TYR A 52 5.19 15.50 -0.61
CA TYR A 52 5.48 16.54 -1.60
C TYR A 52 6.52 17.53 -1.08
N GLY A 53 6.37 18.02 0.17
CA GLY A 53 7.30 18.97 0.79
C GLY A 53 8.73 18.42 0.87
N LEU A 54 8.89 17.15 1.27
CA LEU A 54 10.20 16.50 1.28
C LEU A 54 10.79 16.39 -0.13
N ALA A 55 9.98 16.01 -1.14
CA ALA A 55 10.46 15.98 -2.51
C ALA A 55 10.93 17.38 -2.98
N GLN A 56 10.19 18.43 -2.64
CA GLN A 56 10.57 19.81 -2.97
C GLN A 56 11.85 20.26 -2.26
N GLU A 57 11.95 20.02 -0.96
CA GLU A 57 13.12 20.42 -0.15
C GLU A 57 14.42 19.81 -0.66
N TYR A 58 14.38 18.56 -1.07
CA TYR A 58 15.55 17.84 -1.58
C TYR A 58 15.71 17.91 -3.11
N GLY A 59 14.96 18.77 -3.82
CA GLY A 59 15.01 18.85 -5.28
C GLY A 59 14.71 17.53 -5.98
N GLY A 60 13.90 16.71 -5.34
CA GLY A 60 13.57 15.35 -5.75
C GLY A 60 12.30 15.25 -6.60
N GLN A 61 11.56 14.16 -6.42
CA GLN A 61 10.39 13.83 -7.21
C GLN A 61 9.26 13.30 -6.32
N PHE A 62 8.03 13.75 -6.59
CA PHE A 62 6.81 13.26 -5.97
C PHE A 62 5.96 12.51 -7.00
N ASN A 63 5.54 11.29 -6.68
CA ASN A 63 4.68 10.45 -7.51
C ASN A 63 3.29 10.32 -6.90
N LEU A 64 2.28 10.20 -7.75
CA LEU A 64 0.94 9.78 -7.35
C LEU A 64 0.68 8.37 -7.90
N ARG A 65 0.45 7.40 -7.02
CA ARG A 65 0.13 6.03 -7.41
C ARG A 65 -1.20 5.60 -6.83
N PHE A 66 -2.11 5.20 -7.67
CA PHE A 66 -3.34 4.54 -7.22
C PHE A 66 -3.06 3.08 -6.87
N ASP A 67 -3.27 2.73 -5.61
CA ASP A 67 -3.24 1.34 -5.16
C ASP A 67 -4.58 0.68 -5.51
N ASP A 68 -4.67 0.19 -6.74
CA ASP A 68 -5.84 -0.47 -7.31
C ASP A 68 -5.67 -1.99 -7.35
N THR A 69 -5.10 -2.58 -6.30
CA THR A 69 -4.92 -4.03 -6.16
C THR A 69 -6.19 -4.78 -5.81
N ASN A 70 -7.23 -4.09 -5.34
CA ASN A 70 -8.48 -4.69 -4.90
C ASN A 70 -9.66 -4.35 -5.82
N PRO A 71 -10.05 -5.23 -6.77
CA PRO A 71 -11.06 -4.94 -7.78
C PRO A 71 -12.48 -4.69 -7.21
N THR A 72 -12.72 -5.00 -5.92
CA THR A 72 -14.06 -4.92 -5.35
C THR A 72 -14.53 -3.53 -4.96
N LYS A 73 -13.62 -2.54 -4.87
CA LYS A 73 -13.89 -1.26 -4.22
C LYS A 73 -13.59 -0.03 -5.07
N GLU A 74 -12.99 -0.22 -6.23
CA GLU A 74 -12.39 0.84 -7.03
C GLU A 74 -13.38 1.42 -8.03
N LYS A 75 -13.40 2.75 -8.17
CA LYS A 75 -14.26 3.48 -9.11
C LYS A 75 -13.49 4.65 -9.74
N THR A 76 -13.73 4.87 -11.03
CA THR A 76 -13.16 6.00 -11.79
C THR A 76 -13.48 7.36 -11.17
N GLU A 77 -14.69 7.52 -10.62
CA GLU A 77 -15.10 8.75 -9.90
C GLU A 77 -14.11 9.12 -8.78
N PHE A 78 -13.63 8.12 -8.03
CA PHE A 78 -12.69 8.39 -6.94
C PHE A 78 -11.31 8.74 -7.45
N VAL A 79 -10.87 8.17 -8.58
CA VAL A 79 -9.61 8.54 -9.22
C VAL A 79 -9.62 10.02 -9.61
N GLU A 80 -10.67 10.49 -10.27
CA GLU A 80 -10.83 11.90 -10.68
C GLU A 80 -10.84 12.84 -9.48
N SER A 81 -11.64 12.52 -8.44
CA SER A 81 -11.69 13.30 -7.21
C SER A 81 -10.34 13.41 -6.50
N ILE A 82 -9.58 12.31 -6.46
CA ILE A 82 -8.25 12.28 -5.83
C ILE A 82 -7.27 13.14 -6.62
N LEU A 83 -7.26 13.05 -7.95
CA LEU A 83 -6.42 13.89 -8.81
C LEU A 83 -6.69 15.37 -8.57
N ASP A 84 -7.96 15.76 -8.50
CA ASP A 84 -8.37 17.15 -8.26
C ASP A 84 -7.96 17.64 -6.88
N ASP A 85 -8.12 16.83 -5.86
CA ASP A 85 -7.76 17.17 -4.49
C ASP A 85 -6.24 17.34 -4.31
N VAL A 86 -5.42 16.46 -4.92
CA VAL A 86 -3.96 16.57 -4.87
C VAL A 86 -3.47 17.82 -5.58
N ARG A 87 -4.04 18.14 -6.75
CA ARG A 87 -3.74 19.39 -7.48
C ARG A 87 -4.16 20.62 -6.70
N TRP A 88 -5.34 20.61 -6.11
CA TRP A 88 -5.85 21.71 -5.29
C TRP A 88 -4.94 21.99 -4.09
N LEU A 89 -4.37 20.96 -3.47
CA LEU A 89 -3.37 21.12 -2.39
C LEU A 89 -2.03 21.68 -2.89
N GLY A 90 -1.86 21.92 -4.19
CA GLY A 90 -0.63 22.44 -4.79
C GLY A 90 0.48 21.39 -4.94
N ALA A 91 0.19 20.13 -4.69
CA ALA A 91 1.18 19.06 -4.85
C ALA A 91 1.30 18.66 -6.33
N ASP A 92 2.42 19.04 -6.94
CA ASP A 92 2.70 18.78 -8.36
C ASP A 92 3.35 17.40 -8.53
N PHE A 93 2.65 16.54 -9.22
CA PHE A 93 3.13 15.21 -9.64
C PHE A 93 3.42 15.14 -11.16
N GLY A 94 3.20 16.24 -11.92
CA GLY A 94 3.37 16.28 -13.37
C GLY A 94 2.53 15.20 -14.06
N ASP A 95 3.18 14.41 -14.90
CA ASP A 95 2.62 13.23 -15.60
C ASP A 95 2.84 11.89 -14.86
N ARG A 96 3.41 11.95 -13.66
CA ARG A 96 3.75 10.77 -12.83
C ARG A 96 2.55 10.26 -12.05
N VAL A 97 1.57 9.75 -12.80
CA VAL A 97 0.38 9.07 -12.28
C VAL A 97 0.48 7.59 -12.62
N PHE A 98 0.55 6.76 -11.62
CA PHE A 98 0.74 5.32 -11.75
C PHE A 98 -0.45 4.57 -11.16
N PHE A 99 -0.61 3.32 -11.59
CA PHE A 99 -1.58 2.39 -11.06
C PHE A 99 -0.88 1.07 -10.70
N ALA A 100 -1.19 0.50 -9.55
CA ALA A 100 -0.68 -0.81 -9.14
C ALA A 100 -0.96 -1.88 -10.20
N SER A 101 -2.13 -1.81 -10.82
CA SER A 101 -2.55 -2.73 -11.89
C SER A 101 -1.66 -2.70 -13.14
N ASN A 102 -0.90 -1.63 -13.37
CA ASN A 102 0.08 -1.58 -14.46
C ASN A 102 1.26 -2.55 -14.24
N TYR A 103 1.47 -2.99 -13.00
CA TYR A 103 2.58 -3.85 -12.60
C TYR A 103 2.16 -5.29 -12.29
N PHE A 104 0.92 -5.68 -12.57
CA PHE A 104 0.44 -7.04 -12.26
C PHE A 104 1.26 -8.14 -12.93
N ASP A 105 1.75 -7.92 -14.16
CA ASP A 105 2.65 -8.87 -14.82
C ASP A 105 3.98 -9.01 -14.04
N GLN A 106 4.60 -7.89 -13.63
CA GLN A 106 5.84 -7.88 -12.84
C GLN A 106 5.63 -8.49 -11.43
N MET A 107 4.48 -8.22 -10.81
CA MET A 107 4.13 -8.82 -9.51
C MET A 107 3.96 -10.33 -9.62
N TYR A 108 3.36 -10.82 -10.72
CA TYR A 108 3.26 -12.25 -10.97
C TYR A 108 4.65 -12.90 -11.12
N GLU A 109 5.54 -12.30 -11.91
CA GLU A 109 6.91 -12.77 -12.08
C GLU A 109 7.71 -12.72 -10.76
N ALA A 110 7.49 -11.70 -9.94
CA ALA A 110 8.06 -11.61 -8.60
C ALA A 110 7.60 -12.76 -7.69
N ALA A 111 6.31 -13.11 -7.72
CA ALA A 111 5.78 -14.25 -6.99
C ALA A 111 6.37 -15.58 -7.49
N VAL A 112 6.51 -15.75 -8.81
CA VAL A 112 7.19 -16.91 -9.42
C VAL A 112 8.66 -16.99 -8.95
N LYS A 113 9.37 -15.85 -8.88
CA LYS A 113 10.75 -15.80 -8.34
C LYS A 113 10.80 -16.29 -6.90
N LEU A 114 9.87 -15.86 -6.04
CA LEU A 114 9.79 -16.33 -4.65
C LEU A 114 9.53 -17.84 -4.56
N ILE A 115 8.64 -18.38 -5.39
CA ILE A 115 8.39 -19.84 -5.43
C ILE A 115 9.67 -20.58 -5.83
N LYS A 116 10.37 -20.13 -6.89
CA LYS A 116 11.64 -20.74 -7.35
C LYS A 116 12.74 -20.71 -6.27
N LYS A 117 12.73 -19.69 -5.42
CA LYS A 117 13.63 -19.58 -4.25
C LYS A 117 13.18 -20.44 -3.05
N GLY A 118 12.04 -21.13 -3.14
CA GLY A 118 11.46 -21.84 -1.99
C GLY A 118 10.94 -20.92 -0.88
N LYS A 119 10.62 -19.68 -1.23
CA LYS A 119 10.17 -18.62 -0.31
C LYS A 119 8.67 -18.34 -0.39
N ALA A 120 7.94 -19.07 -1.21
CA ALA A 120 6.48 -19.01 -1.29
C ALA A 120 5.90 -20.38 -1.62
N PHE A 121 4.68 -20.64 -1.18
CA PHE A 121 3.97 -21.91 -1.40
C PHE A 121 2.48 -21.67 -1.60
N VAL A 122 1.84 -22.50 -2.42
CA VAL A 122 0.38 -22.51 -2.59
C VAL A 122 -0.24 -23.26 -1.43
N CYS A 123 -1.26 -22.66 -0.81
CA CYS A 123 -1.94 -23.17 0.38
C CYS A 123 -3.44 -23.33 0.07
N ASP A 124 -3.99 -24.49 0.44
CA ASP A 124 -5.41 -24.82 0.21
C ASP A 124 -6.28 -24.57 1.46
N LEU A 125 -5.70 -24.04 2.53
CA LEU A 125 -6.46 -23.66 3.72
C LEU A 125 -7.39 -22.47 3.39
N THR A 126 -8.60 -22.52 3.90
CA THR A 126 -9.55 -21.42 3.86
C THR A 126 -9.06 -20.22 4.69
N ALA A 127 -9.68 -19.07 4.50
CA ALA A 127 -9.34 -17.86 5.29
C ALA A 127 -9.52 -18.08 6.80
N ASP A 128 -10.53 -18.84 7.22
CA ASP A 128 -10.77 -19.14 8.64
C ASP A 128 -9.73 -20.10 9.20
N GLU A 129 -9.37 -21.14 8.45
CA GLU A 129 -8.30 -22.07 8.83
C GLU A 129 -6.94 -21.35 8.90
N ILE A 130 -6.63 -20.46 7.94
CA ILE A 130 -5.41 -19.65 8.00
C ILE A 130 -5.38 -18.79 9.26
N ARG A 131 -6.52 -18.19 9.63
CA ARG A 131 -6.64 -17.41 10.86
C ARG A 131 -6.39 -18.26 12.11
N GLU A 132 -6.94 -19.46 12.16
CA GLU A 132 -6.71 -20.41 13.26
C GLU A 132 -5.24 -20.85 13.33
N TYR A 133 -4.65 -21.28 12.20
CA TYR A 133 -3.24 -21.69 12.12
C TYR A 133 -2.26 -20.57 12.48
N ARG A 134 -2.63 -19.32 12.20
CA ARG A 134 -1.78 -18.16 12.51
C ARG A 134 -1.57 -17.94 14.00
N GLY A 135 -2.46 -18.45 14.86
CA GLY A 135 -2.39 -18.27 16.30
C GLY A 135 -2.77 -16.85 16.75
N THR A 136 -2.31 -16.49 17.93
CA THR A 136 -2.62 -15.19 18.58
C THR A 136 -1.35 -14.38 18.84
N LEU A 137 -1.49 -13.20 19.46
CA LEU A 137 -0.33 -12.39 19.87
C LEU A 137 0.53 -13.09 20.94
N THR A 138 -0.08 -13.97 21.72
CA THR A 138 0.58 -14.67 22.83
C THR A 138 0.89 -16.14 22.53
N GLU A 139 0.33 -16.69 21.45
CA GLU A 139 0.53 -18.06 21.04
C GLU A 139 1.12 -18.11 19.62
N PRO A 140 2.16 -18.92 19.38
CA PRO A 140 2.72 -19.08 18.04
C PRO A 140 1.73 -19.74 17.10
N GLY A 141 1.93 -19.54 15.80
CA GLY A 141 1.16 -20.21 14.77
C GLY A 141 1.65 -21.64 14.54
N LYS A 142 0.90 -22.35 13.70
CA LYS A 142 1.20 -23.72 13.24
C LYS A 142 1.50 -23.69 11.74
N ASN A 143 2.44 -24.52 11.30
CA ASN A 143 2.72 -24.69 9.89
C ASN A 143 1.51 -25.27 9.16
N SER A 144 1.22 -24.72 7.96
CA SER A 144 0.24 -25.32 7.06
C SER A 144 0.72 -26.71 6.60
N PRO A 145 -0.20 -27.69 6.44
CA PRO A 145 0.14 -28.98 5.86
C PRO A 145 0.66 -28.87 4.41
N TYR A 146 0.42 -27.75 3.75
CA TYR A 146 0.85 -27.49 2.36
C TYR A 146 2.19 -26.74 2.26
N ARG A 147 2.80 -26.39 3.39
CA ARG A 147 3.99 -25.53 3.45
C ARG A 147 5.22 -26.14 2.77
N ASP A 148 5.30 -27.45 2.75
CA ASP A 148 6.47 -28.17 2.26
C ASP A 148 6.26 -28.85 0.88
N ARG A 149 5.27 -28.36 0.10
CA ARG A 149 5.12 -28.72 -1.31
C ARG A 149 6.40 -28.40 -2.08
N SER A 150 6.72 -29.21 -3.09
CA SER A 150 7.88 -28.99 -3.94
C SER A 150 7.76 -27.67 -4.74
N ILE A 151 8.89 -27.15 -5.20
CA ILE A 151 8.91 -25.95 -6.05
C ILE A 151 8.10 -26.19 -7.32
N GLU A 152 8.25 -27.34 -7.95
CA GLU A 152 7.57 -27.73 -9.19
C GLU A 152 6.05 -27.79 -8.99
N GLU A 153 5.59 -28.39 -7.90
CA GLU A 153 4.17 -28.44 -7.56
C GLU A 153 3.60 -27.03 -7.32
N ASN A 154 4.31 -26.19 -6.56
CA ASN A 154 3.90 -24.82 -6.29
C ASN A 154 3.83 -23.98 -7.57
N LEU A 155 4.78 -24.12 -8.50
CA LEU A 155 4.76 -23.42 -9.80
C LEU A 155 3.55 -23.84 -10.63
N ALA A 156 3.30 -25.16 -10.74
CA ALA A 156 2.16 -25.69 -11.50
C ALA A 156 0.81 -25.20 -10.90
N LEU A 157 0.68 -25.23 -9.57
CA LEU A 157 -0.53 -24.76 -8.89
C LEU A 157 -0.74 -23.27 -9.02
N PHE A 158 0.32 -22.46 -8.95
CA PHE A 158 0.22 -21.00 -9.08
C PHE A 158 -0.13 -20.59 -10.52
N GLU A 159 0.40 -21.28 -11.52
CA GLU A 159 0.00 -21.12 -12.92
C GLU A 159 -1.48 -21.51 -13.13
N ALA A 160 -1.92 -22.63 -12.57
CA ALA A 160 -3.32 -23.05 -12.61
C ALA A 160 -4.27 -22.05 -11.90
N MET A 161 -3.82 -21.42 -10.80
CA MET A 161 -4.55 -20.31 -10.15
C MET A 161 -4.73 -19.13 -11.13
N LYS A 162 -3.66 -18.73 -11.83
CA LYS A 162 -3.69 -17.65 -12.85
C LYS A 162 -4.64 -18.00 -14.00
N ASN A 163 -4.65 -19.26 -14.43
CA ASN A 163 -5.48 -19.75 -15.52
C ASN A 163 -6.97 -19.93 -15.15
N GLY A 164 -7.34 -19.63 -13.89
CA GLY A 164 -8.72 -19.71 -13.44
C GLY A 164 -9.24 -21.12 -13.19
N GLU A 165 -8.36 -22.08 -12.92
CA GLU A 165 -8.77 -23.48 -12.69
C GLU A 165 -9.36 -23.72 -11.30
N PHE A 166 -9.24 -22.76 -10.38
CA PHE A 166 -9.69 -22.89 -9.01
C PHE A 166 -10.76 -21.85 -8.66
N PRO A 167 -11.78 -22.19 -7.85
CA PRO A 167 -12.79 -21.25 -7.39
C PRO A 167 -12.21 -20.24 -6.37
N ASP A 168 -12.92 -19.15 -6.20
CA ASP A 168 -12.59 -18.11 -5.22
C ASP A 168 -12.46 -18.70 -3.82
N GLY A 169 -11.41 -18.28 -3.10
CA GLY A 169 -11.15 -18.69 -1.72
C GLY A 169 -10.61 -20.12 -1.54
N SER A 170 -10.44 -20.89 -2.62
CA SER A 170 -9.96 -22.28 -2.53
C SER A 170 -8.45 -22.41 -2.40
N LYS A 171 -7.71 -21.44 -2.91
CA LYS A 171 -6.24 -21.40 -2.87
C LYS A 171 -5.73 -19.98 -2.71
N VAL A 172 -4.60 -19.88 -2.01
CA VAL A 172 -3.83 -18.64 -1.87
C VAL A 172 -2.35 -18.96 -2.05
N LEU A 173 -1.55 -17.96 -2.43
CA LEU A 173 -0.10 -18.04 -2.34
C LEU A 173 0.34 -17.37 -1.03
N ARG A 174 1.18 -18.06 -0.25
CA ARG A 174 1.70 -17.55 1.01
C ARG A 174 3.21 -17.42 0.94
N ALA A 175 3.76 -16.36 1.53
CA ALA A 175 5.19 -16.26 1.79
C ALA A 175 5.59 -17.30 2.85
N LYS A 176 6.75 -17.93 2.66
CA LYS A 176 7.31 -18.92 3.60
C LYS A 176 8.34 -18.24 4.48
N ILE A 177 7.92 -17.81 5.67
CA ILE A 177 8.76 -17.01 6.58
C ILE A 177 8.91 -17.74 7.93
N ASP A 178 8.05 -17.44 8.93
CA ASP A 178 8.15 -18.02 10.27
C ASP A 178 6.80 -17.98 10.99
N MET A 179 6.19 -19.13 11.20
CA MET A 179 4.91 -19.25 11.91
C MET A 179 5.02 -18.98 13.42
N ALA A 180 6.23 -18.96 13.99
CA ALA A 180 6.49 -18.64 15.38
C ALA A 180 6.85 -17.16 15.63
N SER A 181 6.91 -16.34 14.57
CA SER A 181 7.25 -14.92 14.69
C SER A 181 6.35 -14.20 15.70
N PRO A 182 6.88 -13.33 16.58
CA PRO A 182 6.07 -12.48 17.44
C PRO A 182 5.23 -11.49 16.64
N ASN A 183 5.68 -11.10 15.44
CA ASN A 183 4.92 -10.29 14.50
C ASN A 183 4.00 -11.17 13.65
N ILE A 184 2.71 -11.03 13.84
CA ILE A 184 1.69 -11.82 13.12
C ILE A 184 1.79 -11.64 11.60
N ASN A 185 2.21 -10.46 11.12
CA ASN A 185 2.37 -10.18 9.69
C ASN A 185 3.51 -11.01 9.05
N MET A 186 4.41 -11.58 9.85
CA MET A 186 5.50 -12.45 9.39
C MET A 186 5.18 -13.95 9.46
N ARG A 187 3.97 -14.32 9.92
CA ARG A 187 3.54 -15.71 10.04
C ARG A 187 2.95 -16.23 8.72
N ASP A 188 3.83 -16.52 7.79
CA ASP A 188 3.51 -17.00 6.43
C ASP A 188 2.30 -16.25 5.83
N PRO A 189 2.41 -14.93 5.60
CA PRO A 189 1.30 -14.11 5.14
C PRO A 189 0.84 -14.49 3.74
N VAL A 190 -0.46 -14.29 3.47
CA VAL A 190 -1.01 -14.42 2.13
C VAL A 190 -0.48 -13.27 1.25
N ILE A 191 0.07 -13.60 0.08
CA ILE A 191 0.60 -12.62 -0.87
C ILE A 191 -0.20 -12.57 -2.19
N TYR A 192 -0.94 -13.64 -2.54
CA TYR A 192 -1.90 -13.69 -3.66
C TYR A 192 -3.15 -14.45 -3.27
N ARG A 193 -4.29 -14.02 -3.83
CA ARG A 193 -5.59 -14.70 -3.68
C ARG A 193 -6.27 -14.91 -5.02
N VAL A 194 -7.14 -15.93 -5.10
CA VAL A 194 -8.06 -16.11 -6.23
C VAL A 194 -9.29 -15.22 -6.00
N ALA A 195 -9.63 -14.39 -6.97
CA ALA A 195 -10.82 -13.57 -6.98
C ALA A 195 -11.27 -13.30 -8.44
N ARG A 196 -12.42 -13.85 -8.83
CA ARG A 196 -12.98 -13.66 -10.17
C ARG A 196 -13.85 -12.42 -10.22
N MET A 197 -13.18 -11.29 -10.46
CA MET A 197 -13.83 -9.99 -10.54
C MET A 197 -13.25 -9.19 -11.68
N THR A 198 -14.11 -8.46 -12.38
CA THR A 198 -13.68 -7.49 -13.40
C THR A 198 -12.98 -6.32 -12.72
N HIS A 199 -11.75 -6.05 -13.13
CA HIS A 199 -10.96 -4.94 -12.63
C HIS A 199 -11.15 -3.69 -13.50
N HIS A 200 -11.21 -2.50 -12.91
CA HIS A 200 -11.50 -1.26 -13.62
C HIS A 200 -10.48 -0.91 -14.72
N ASN A 201 -9.22 -1.29 -14.59
CA ASN A 201 -8.17 -1.06 -15.59
C ASN A 201 -7.84 -2.29 -16.45
N THR A 202 -7.80 -3.48 -15.85
CA THR A 202 -7.33 -4.70 -16.53
C THR A 202 -8.45 -5.60 -17.01
N GLY A 203 -9.73 -5.25 -16.73
CA GLY A 203 -10.88 -6.05 -17.10
C GLY A 203 -10.83 -7.46 -16.50
N ASP A 204 -11.06 -8.46 -17.31
CA ASP A 204 -11.08 -9.88 -16.91
C ASP A 204 -9.75 -10.61 -17.18
N LYS A 205 -8.64 -9.87 -17.42
CA LYS A 205 -7.32 -10.47 -17.68
C LYS A 205 -6.84 -11.30 -16.50
N TRP A 206 -7.16 -10.90 -15.28
CA TRP A 206 -6.67 -11.52 -14.04
C TRP A 206 -7.83 -12.10 -13.22
N CYS A 207 -7.59 -13.26 -12.63
CA CYS A 207 -8.44 -13.88 -11.61
C CYS A 207 -7.68 -14.18 -10.32
N ILE A 208 -6.41 -13.76 -10.24
CA ILE A 208 -5.62 -13.72 -9.02
C ILE A 208 -5.11 -12.31 -8.82
N TYR A 209 -5.08 -11.86 -7.58
CA TYR A 209 -4.69 -10.50 -7.23
C TYR A 209 -3.69 -10.52 -6.09
N PRO A 210 -2.64 -9.67 -6.15
CA PRO A 210 -1.68 -9.54 -5.06
C PRO A 210 -2.34 -8.90 -3.84
N MET A 211 -1.84 -9.25 -2.66
CA MET A 211 -2.19 -8.57 -1.44
C MET A 211 -1.35 -7.30 -1.28
N TYR A 212 -1.88 -6.30 -0.60
CA TYR A 212 -1.26 -5.00 -0.37
C TYR A 212 0.21 -5.10 0.09
N ASP A 213 0.49 -5.91 1.11
CA ASP A 213 1.83 -6.03 1.68
C ASP A 213 2.87 -6.64 0.72
N PHE A 214 2.42 -7.33 -0.32
CA PHE A 214 3.28 -7.84 -1.38
C PHE A 214 3.43 -6.83 -2.53
N ALA A 215 2.34 -6.21 -2.93
CA ALA A 215 2.31 -5.26 -4.06
C ALA A 215 3.10 -3.98 -3.75
N HIS A 216 2.86 -3.37 -2.59
CA HIS A 216 3.40 -2.07 -2.19
C HIS A 216 4.94 -1.95 -2.28
N PRO A 217 5.76 -2.86 -1.72
CA PRO A 217 7.22 -2.79 -1.87
C PRO A 217 7.68 -2.98 -3.33
N ILE A 218 6.97 -3.77 -4.12
CA ILE A 218 7.29 -3.99 -5.54
C ILE A 218 7.03 -2.73 -6.36
N GLU A 219 5.88 -2.09 -6.16
CA GLU A 219 5.51 -0.83 -6.79
C GLU A 219 6.52 0.27 -6.48
N ASP A 220 6.86 0.43 -5.20
CA ASP A 220 7.85 1.41 -4.75
C ASP A 220 9.21 1.17 -5.44
N ALA A 221 9.64 -0.08 -5.54
CA ALA A 221 10.90 -0.43 -6.19
C ALA A 221 10.88 -0.15 -7.70
N ILE A 222 9.79 -0.50 -8.40
CA ILE A 222 9.64 -0.28 -9.84
C ILE A 222 9.62 1.23 -10.17
N GLU A 223 8.95 2.03 -9.35
CA GLU A 223 8.84 3.48 -9.54
C GLU A 223 10.07 4.25 -9.06
N GLY A 224 11.06 3.57 -8.50
CA GLY A 224 12.28 4.20 -7.98
C GLY A 224 12.05 5.05 -6.74
N VAL A 225 11.01 4.77 -5.97
CA VAL A 225 10.76 5.42 -4.67
C VAL A 225 11.92 5.12 -3.74
N THR A 226 12.50 6.14 -3.14
CA THR A 226 13.63 6.01 -2.21
C THR A 226 13.16 5.92 -0.76
N HIS A 227 12.22 6.79 -0.39
CA HIS A 227 11.67 6.87 0.97
C HIS A 227 10.15 6.70 0.88
N SER A 228 9.71 5.53 1.32
CA SER A 228 8.32 5.08 1.36
C SER A 228 7.70 5.52 2.68
N ILE A 229 7.09 6.72 2.71
CA ILE A 229 6.62 7.36 3.94
C ILE A 229 5.15 6.98 4.17
N CYS A 230 4.89 6.31 5.28
CA CYS A 230 3.59 5.76 5.66
C CYS A 230 3.12 6.29 7.02
N THR A 231 1.83 6.10 7.35
CA THR A 231 1.35 6.33 8.71
C THR A 231 1.79 5.21 9.66
N LEU A 232 1.87 5.52 10.96
CA LEU A 232 2.38 4.61 12.01
C LEU A 232 1.62 3.26 12.10
N GLU A 233 0.42 3.18 11.57
CA GLU A 233 -0.35 1.93 11.50
C GLU A 233 0.33 0.84 10.64
N PHE A 234 1.33 1.20 9.82
CA PHE A 234 2.11 0.27 9.00
C PHE A 234 3.45 -0.14 9.63
N GLU A 235 3.75 0.27 10.87
CA GLU A 235 5.01 -0.08 11.53
C GLU A 235 5.21 -1.59 11.63
N ASP A 236 4.17 -2.31 12.04
CA ASP A 236 4.20 -3.78 12.14
C ASP A 236 4.27 -4.48 10.77
N HIS A 237 3.96 -3.78 9.68
CA HIS A 237 4.06 -4.28 8.30
C HIS A 237 5.46 -4.07 7.70
N ARG A 238 6.27 -3.14 8.23
CA ARG A 238 7.62 -2.84 7.71
C ARG A 238 8.53 -4.08 7.64
N PRO A 239 8.58 -5.01 8.61
CA PRO A 239 9.40 -6.22 8.47
C PRO A 239 9.03 -7.07 7.25
N LEU A 240 7.76 -7.13 6.88
CA LEU A 240 7.32 -7.83 5.66
C LEU A 240 7.71 -7.06 4.40
N TYR A 241 7.56 -5.74 4.39
CA TYR A 241 8.05 -4.86 3.33
C TYR A 241 9.54 -5.10 3.06
N ASP A 242 10.37 -5.03 4.10
CA ASP A 242 11.81 -5.25 4.01
C ASP A 242 12.15 -6.68 3.55
N TRP A 243 11.37 -7.67 3.97
CA TRP A 243 11.53 -9.06 3.53
C TRP A 243 11.26 -9.21 2.03
N VAL A 244 10.18 -8.63 1.51
CA VAL A 244 9.84 -8.68 0.08
C VAL A 244 10.94 -8.02 -0.76
N VAL A 245 11.37 -6.82 -0.39
CA VAL A 245 12.42 -6.07 -1.09
C VAL A 245 13.73 -6.87 -1.12
N ARG A 246 14.12 -7.45 0.00
CA ARG A 246 15.33 -8.26 0.12
C ARG A 246 15.27 -9.55 -0.70
N GLU A 247 14.18 -10.31 -0.57
CA GLU A 247 14.05 -11.59 -1.26
C GLU A 247 13.92 -11.44 -2.78
N LEU A 248 13.39 -10.32 -3.25
CA LEU A 248 13.32 -9.98 -4.67
C LEU A 248 14.62 -9.37 -5.22
N GLU A 249 15.56 -8.99 -4.34
CA GLU A 249 16.92 -8.54 -4.69
C GLU A 249 16.94 -7.28 -5.55
N TYR A 250 16.12 -6.28 -5.18
CA TYR A 250 16.16 -4.98 -5.86
C TYR A 250 17.49 -4.25 -5.59
N GLU A 251 18.10 -3.71 -6.66
CA GLU A 251 19.39 -3.01 -6.59
C GLU A 251 19.32 -1.73 -5.75
N ASN A 252 18.23 -0.98 -5.89
CA ASN A 252 17.97 0.26 -5.17
C ASN A 252 16.73 0.09 -4.28
N PRO A 253 16.88 -0.58 -3.13
CA PRO A 253 15.74 -0.92 -2.30
C PRO A 253 15.10 0.35 -1.71
N PRO A 254 13.78 0.51 -1.84
CA PRO A 254 13.06 1.56 -1.13
C PRO A 254 13.10 1.31 0.37
N LYS A 255 12.98 2.37 1.17
CA LYS A 255 13.00 2.33 2.62
C LYS A 255 11.69 2.85 3.19
N GLN A 256 10.97 2.00 3.91
CA GLN A 256 9.74 2.40 4.58
C GLN A 256 10.06 3.18 5.87
N ILE A 257 9.35 4.30 6.08
CA ILE A 257 9.45 5.16 7.27
C ILE A 257 8.03 5.51 7.70
N GLU A 258 7.74 5.44 8.98
CA GLU A 258 6.42 5.75 9.50
C GLU A 258 6.41 7.07 10.25
N PHE A 259 5.28 7.79 10.15
CA PHE A 259 5.01 9.03 10.88
C PHE A 259 3.65 9.01 11.58
N ALA A 260 3.49 9.88 12.58
CA ALA A 260 2.28 9.93 13.38
C ALA A 260 1.03 10.31 12.56
N LYS A 261 -0.03 9.51 12.69
CA LYS A 261 -1.34 9.79 12.12
C LYS A 261 -1.92 11.10 12.68
N LEU A 262 -2.68 11.81 11.86
CA LEU A 262 -3.44 12.98 12.31
C LEU A 262 -4.68 12.51 13.08
N TYR A 263 -4.78 12.90 14.34
CA TYR A 263 -5.97 12.71 15.16
C TYR A 263 -6.69 14.03 15.35
N LEU A 264 -7.99 14.00 15.14
CA LEU A 264 -8.87 15.15 15.35
C LEU A 264 -9.93 14.79 16.40
N THR A 265 -10.16 15.68 17.34
CA THR A 265 -11.22 15.50 18.35
C THR A 265 -12.59 15.75 17.73
N ASN A 266 -13.57 14.93 18.13
CA ASN A 266 -14.97 15.05 17.69
C ASN A 266 -15.18 14.95 16.16
N VAL A 267 -14.27 14.28 15.44
CA VAL A 267 -14.32 14.14 13.99
C VAL A 267 -14.17 12.68 13.58
N VAL A 268 -15.02 12.22 12.67
CA VAL A 268 -14.95 10.91 12.07
C VAL A 268 -14.20 11.03 10.74
N THR A 269 -13.03 10.38 10.64
CA THR A 269 -12.21 10.33 9.43
C THR A 269 -12.26 8.97 8.71
N GLY A 270 -12.83 7.95 9.35
CA GLY A 270 -12.89 6.61 8.79
C GLY A 270 -13.82 6.51 7.59
N LYS A 271 -13.30 6.19 6.39
CA LYS A 271 -14.07 6.06 5.14
C LYS A 271 -15.33 5.20 5.30
N ARG A 272 -15.26 4.10 6.06
CA ARG A 272 -16.40 3.21 6.31
C ARG A 272 -17.58 3.93 6.95
N TYR A 273 -17.33 4.80 7.92
CA TYR A 273 -18.36 5.56 8.61
C TYR A 273 -18.94 6.67 7.73
N ILE A 274 -18.07 7.39 7.00
CA ILE A 274 -18.48 8.44 6.06
C ILE A 274 -19.34 7.83 4.96
N LYS A 275 -18.92 6.72 4.36
CA LYS A 275 -19.69 5.99 3.36
C LYS A 275 -21.10 5.64 3.87
N LYS A 276 -21.19 5.14 5.12
CA LYS A 276 -22.47 4.83 5.73
C LYS A 276 -23.37 6.06 5.91
N LEU A 277 -22.80 7.20 6.31
CA LEU A 277 -23.56 8.45 6.44
C LEU A 277 -24.14 8.91 5.09
N VAL A 278 -23.40 8.72 4.00
CA VAL A 278 -23.85 9.02 2.63
C VAL A 278 -24.94 8.04 2.19
N GLU A 279 -24.72 6.73 2.40
CA GLU A 279 -25.67 5.68 2.01
C GLU A 279 -26.99 5.76 2.78
N ASP A 280 -26.96 6.12 4.06
CA ASP A 280 -28.14 6.30 4.92
C ASP A 280 -28.84 7.67 4.68
N GLY A 281 -28.31 8.52 3.77
CA GLY A 281 -28.88 9.83 3.45
C GLY A 281 -28.80 10.86 4.61
N ILE A 282 -27.92 10.63 5.58
CA ILE A 282 -27.69 11.56 6.71
C ILE A 282 -26.93 12.80 6.24
N VAL A 283 -26.07 12.63 5.25
CA VAL A 283 -25.34 13.69 4.54
C VAL A 283 -25.64 13.57 3.04
N ASP A 284 -25.60 14.72 2.33
CA ASP A 284 -26.00 14.80 0.92
C ASP A 284 -24.98 14.14 -0.05
N GLY A 285 -23.74 13.96 0.40
CA GLY A 285 -22.66 13.37 -0.39
C GLY A 285 -21.32 13.46 0.33
N TRP A 286 -20.26 13.04 -0.35
CA TRP A 286 -18.90 13.12 0.18
C TRP A 286 -18.36 14.53 0.35
N ASP A 287 -18.91 15.50 -0.34
CA ASP A 287 -18.60 16.93 -0.27
C ASP A 287 -19.50 17.71 0.70
N ASP A 288 -20.36 17.01 1.45
CA ASP A 288 -21.23 17.65 2.45
C ASP A 288 -20.39 18.47 3.44
N PRO A 289 -20.73 19.78 3.66
CA PRO A 289 -19.94 20.66 4.52
C PRO A 289 -19.78 20.20 5.96
N ARG A 290 -20.57 19.26 6.42
CA ARG A 290 -20.45 18.64 7.76
C ARG A 290 -19.33 17.63 7.86
N LEU A 291 -18.77 17.17 6.74
CA LEU A 291 -17.68 16.20 6.67
C LEU A 291 -16.31 16.87 6.69
N VAL A 292 -15.27 16.04 6.79
CA VAL A 292 -13.85 16.45 6.75
C VAL A 292 -13.12 15.94 5.52
N SER A 293 -13.85 15.58 4.47
CA SER A 293 -13.28 15.36 3.16
C SER A 293 -12.64 16.65 2.64
N ILE A 294 -11.63 16.55 1.80
CA ILE A 294 -11.03 17.74 1.16
C ILE A 294 -12.09 18.48 0.36
N ALA A 295 -12.94 17.75 -0.37
CA ALA A 295 -14.06 18.35 -1.10
C ALA A 295 -15.01 19.14 -0.18
N ALA A 296 -15.34 18.62 1.00
CA ALA A 296 -16.18 19.32 1.99
C ALA A 296 -15.50 20.57 2.56
N LEU A 297 -14.19 20.52 2.82
CA LEU A 297 -13.40 21.67 3.26
C LEU A 297 -13.37 22.76 2.19
N ARG A 298 -13.13 22.40 0.93
CA ARG A 298 -13.17 23.31 -0.23
C ARG A 298 -14.53 23.99 -0.35
N ARG A 299 -15.62 23.22 -0.21
CA ARG A 299 -16.98 23.74 -0.25
C ARG A 299 -17.28 24.73 0.86
N ARG A 300 -16.63 24.62 2.03
CA ARG A 300 -16.71 25.59 3.11
C ARG A 300 -15.83 26.83 2.91
N GLY A 301 -15.07 26.91 1.82
CA GLY A 301 -14.20 28.04 1.50
C GLY A 301 -12.81 27.98 2.12
N PHE A 302 -12.37 26.82 2.60
CA PHE A 302 -10.96 26.66 3.01
C PHE A 302 -10.05 26.76 1.79
N THR A 303 -8.91 27.41 1.98
CA THR A 303 -7.82 27.47 0.99
C THR A 303 -6.82 26.35 1.28
N PRO A 304 -5.94 25.99 0.33
CA PRO A 304 -4.94 24.96 0.54
C PRO A 304 -3.85 25.34 1.55
N GLU A 305 -3.60 26.64 1.79
CA GLU A 305 -2.66 27.18 2.78
C GLU A 305 -3.22 27.01 4.22
#